data_ec8807f187d945574b37ba1e8af02f06
#
_entry.id   ec8807f187d945574b37ba1e8af02f06
#
_cell.length_a   1.000
_cell.length_b   1.000
_cell.length_c   1.000
_cell.angle_alpha   90.00
_cell.angle_beta   90.00
_cell.angle_gamma   90.00
#
_symmetry.space_group_name_H-M   'P 1'
#
loop_
_entity.id
_entity.type
_entity.pdbx_description
1 polymer ?
#
loop_
_entity_poly.entity_id
_entity_poly.type
_entity_poly.pdbx_seq_one_letter_code
_entity_poly.pdbx_strand_id
1 'polypeptide(L)'
;MAKVLIATEKPFAAPAVAGIKEIIEGAGFELALLEKYTEKAQLLSAVADVDAIIIRSDKIDAEVLDAAKNLKIVVRAGAGYDNVDLEAATAHKVVVMNTPGQNANAVAELVLGLLVFAVRNFYNGKAGSELMGKKLGILAFGNVGRNVARIAKGFGMEVSAYDA
;
A
#
# COMPACT_ATOMS: atom_id res chain seq x y z
N MET A 1 -10.27 -18.21 -20.29
CA MET A 1 -8.98 -17.70 -19.76
C MET A 1 -9.33 -16.77 -18.62
N ALA A 2 -8.64 -16.85 -17.47
CA ALA A 2 -8.94 -15.94 -16.38
C ALA A 2 -8.46 -14.52 -16.74
N LYS A 3 -9.25 -13.52 -16.35
CA LYS A 3 -9.01 -12.11 -16.64
C LYS A 3 -8.65 -11.36 -15.38
N VAL A 4 -7.51 -10.69 -15.38
CA VAL A 4 -6.99 -9.89 -14.27
C VAL A 4 -7.08 -8.41 -14.64
N LEU A 5 -7.72 -7.60 -13.80
CA LEU A 5 -7.83 -6.16 -13.99
C LEU A 5 -6.84 -5.44 -13.05
N ILE A 6 -6.02 -4.55 -13.57
CA ILE A 6 -5.43 -3.49 -12.74
C ILE A 6 -6.38 -2.30 -12.80
N ALA A 7 -6.93 -1.91 -11.64
CA ALA A 7 -7.78 -0.73 -11.53
C ALA A 7 -7.17 0.26 -10.54
N THR A 8 -6.89 1.49 -10.99
CA THR A 8 -6.33 2.53 -10.13
C THR A 8 -6.56 3.95 -10.66
N GLU A 9 -7.13 4.80 -9.80
CA GLU A 9 -7.23 6.25 -10.05
C GLU A 9 -5.83 6.89 -10.16
N LYS A 10 -4.89 6.44 -9.32
CA LYS A 10 -3.49 6.88 -9.32
C LYS A 10 -2.62 5.77 -9.90
N PRO A 11 -2.21 5.84 -11.17
CA PRO A 11 -1.54 4.74 -11.86
C PRO A 11 -0.27 4.28 -11.15
N PHE A 12 0.07 3.02 -11.34
CA PHE A 12 1.36 2.49 -10.97
C PHE A 12 2.47 3.08 -11.85
N ALA A 13 3.72 3.03 -11.37
CA ALA A 13 4.86 3.34 -12.23
C ALA A 13 4.92 2.36 -13.41
N ALA A 14 5.22 2.84 -14.61
CA ALA A 14 5.25 2.02 -15.83
C ALA A 14 6.08 0.73 -15.72
N PRO A 15 7.27 0.73 -15.06
CA PRO A 15 8.02 -0.52 -14.85
C PRO A 15 7.28 -1.54 -13.99
N ALA A 16 6.48 -1.10 -13.00
CA ALA A 16 5.69 -2.00 -12.17
C ALA A 16 4.55 -2.64 -12.97
N VAL A 17 3.86 -1.87 -13.80
CA VAL A 17 2.82 -2.40 -14.71
C VAL A 17 3.43 -3.41 -15.68
N ALA A 18 4.60 -3.12 -16.25
CA ALA A 18 5.29 -4.03 -17.15
C ALA A 18 5.66 -5.37 -16.47
N GLY A 19 6.18 -5.33 -15.24
CA GLY A 19 6.49 -6.54 -14.47
C GLY A 19 5.24 -7.35 -14.11
N ILE A 20 4.14 -6.68 -13.71
CA ILE A 20 2.86 -7.35 -13.44
C ILE A 20 2.33 -8.01 -14.72
N LYS A 21 2.41 -7.31 -15.86
CA LYS A 21 1.98 -7.81 -17.15
C LYS A 21 2.74 -9.09 -17.54
N GLU A 22 4.06 -9.06 -17.44
CA GLU A 22 4.91 -10.21 -17.74
C GLU A 22 4.51 -11.45 -16.91
N ILE A 23 4.27 -11.27 -15.62
CA ILE A 23 3.88 -12.35 -14.72
C ILE A 23 2.49 -12.91 -15.09
N ILE A 24 1.51 -12.03 -15.33
CA ILE A 24 0.12 -12.42 -15.60
C ILE A 24 0.00 -13.11 -16.95
N GLU A 25 0.58 -12.52 -18.00
CA GLU A 25 0.56 -13.11 -19.35
C GLU A 25 1.41 -14.38 -19.41
N GLY A 26 2.57 -14.42 -18.72
CA GLY A 26 3.40 -15.61 -18.60
C GLY A 26 2.69 -16.78 -17.89
N ALA A 27 1.73 -16.49 -17.02
CA ALA A 27 0.86 -17.49 -16.40
C ALA A 27 -0.35 -17.90 -17.27
N GLY A 28 -0.48 -17.33 -18.47
CA GLY A 28 -1.56 -17.63 -19.40
C GLY A 28 -2.88 -16.93 -19.06
N PHE A 29 -2.84 -15.80 -18.34
CA PHE A 29 -4.02 -14.99 -18.02
C PHE A 29 -4.07 -13.73 -18.89
N GLU A 30 -5.28 -13.18 -19.06
CA GLU A 30 -5.50 -11.90 -19.72
C GLU A 30 -5.31 -10.74 -18.75
N LEU A 31 -4.58 -9.69 -19.12
CA LEU A 31 -4.46 -8.46 -18.36
C LEU A 31 -5.31 -7.35 -18.99
N ALA A 32 -6.19 -6.75 -18.18
CA ALA A 32 -6.91 -5.53 -18.48
C ALA A 32 -6.41 -4.37 -17.60
N LEU A 33 -6.51 -3.15 -18.12
CA LEU A 33 -6.08 -1.93 -17.40
C LEU A 33 -7.23 -0.93 -17.35
N LEU A 34 -7.50 -0.40 -16.14
CA LEU A 34 -8.34 0.76 -15.92
C LEU A 34 -7.55 1.76 -15.06
N GLU A 35 -6.87 2.68 -15.72
CA GLU A 35 -6.05 3.67 -15.06
C GLU A 35 -6.63 5.07 -15.19
N LYS A 36 -6.41 5.92 -14.16
CA LYS A 36 -6.83 7.33 -14.14
C LYS A 36 -8.34 7.53 -14.33
N TYR A 37 -9.13 6.55 -13.94
CA TYR A 37 -10.58 6.73 -13.95
C TYR A 37 -10.99 7.76 -12.88
N THR A 38 -12.07 8.46 -13.11
CA THR A 38 -12.56 9.56 -12.28
C THR A 38 -13.96 9.26 -11.70
N GLU A 39 -14.67 8.34 -12.32
CA GLU A 39 -16.03 8.01 -11.97
C GLU A 39 -16.15 6.54 -11.54
N LYS A 40 -16.82 6.30 -10.42
CA LYS A 40 -17.06 4.94 -9.91
C LYS A 40 -17.75 4.04 -10.94
N ALA A 41 -18.61 4.59 -11.78
CA ALA A 41 -19.28 3.86 -12.84
C ALA A 41 -18.32 3.16 -13.84
N GLN A 42 -17.13 3.75 -14.04
CA GLN A 42 -16.08 3.15 -14.87
C GLN A 42 -15.52 1.89 -14.22
N LEU A 43 -15.30 1.93 -12.89
CA LEU A 43 -14.87 0.77 -12.12
C LEU A 43 -15.93 -0.32 -12.12
N LEU A 44 -17.21 0.03 -11.86
CA LEU A 44 -18.33 -0.93 -11.87
C LEU A 44 -18.46 -1.64 -13.22
N SER A 45 -18.29 -0.92 -14.32
CA SER A 45 -18.30 -1.50 -15.66
C SER A 45 -17.10 -2.43 -15.90
N ALA A 46 -15.91 -2.03 -15.46
CA ALA A 46 -14.68 -2.77 -15.72
C ALA A 46 -14.57 -4.07 -14.89
N VAL A 47 -15.20 -4.13 -13.71
CA VAL A 47 -15.13 -5.33 -12.84
C VAL A 47 -16.14 -6.41 -13.23
N ALA A 48 -17.09 -6.13 -14.14
CA ALA A 48 -18.22 -7.01 -14.40
C ALA A 48 -17.86 -8.41 -14.91
N ASP A 49 -16.73 -8.55 -15.60
CA ASP A 49 -16.31 -9.80 -16.28
C ASP A 49 -14.92 -10.31 -15.85
N VAL A 50 -14.34 -9.77 -14.75
CA VAL A 50 -12.98 -10.13 -14.31
C VAL A 50 -12.99 -11.17 -13.20
N ASP A 51 -11.96 -12.01 -13.19
CA ASP A 51 -11.73 -13.04 -12.16
C ASP A 51 -10.88 -12.52 -10.99
N ALA A 52 -10.01 -11.54 -11.24
CA ALA A 52 -9.11 -10.96 -10.25
C ALA A 52 -8.96 -9.45 -10.48
N ILE A 53 -8.74 -8.72 -9.39
CA ILE A 53 -8.46 -7.28 -9.45
C ILE A 53 -7.23 -6.92 -8.61
N ILE A 54 -6.36 -6.09 -9.16
CA ILE A 54 -5.22 -5.49 -8.46
C ILE A 54 -5.49 -3.99 -8.30
N ILE A 55 -5.45 -3.52 -7.05
CA ILE A 55 -5.74 -2.12 -6.69
C ILE A 55 -4.63 -1.51 -5.84
N ARG A 56 -4.62 -0.19 -5.72
CA ARG A 56 -3.80 0.56 -4.73
C ARG A 56 -4.65 1.09 -3.59
N SER A 57 -5.19 2.30 -3.74
CA SER A 57 -6.04 2.99 -2.76
C SER A 57 -7.51 3.08 -3.21
N ASP A 58 -7.82 2.42 -4.28
CA ASP A 58 -9.16 2.35 -4.85
C ASP A 58 -10.10 1.62 -3.91
N LYS A 59 -11.32 2.12 -3.77
CA LYS A 59 -12.28 1.58 -2.82
C LYS A 59 -13.03 0.40 -3.43
N ILE A 60 -12.98 -0.74 -2.76
CA ILE A 60 -13.77 -1.94 -3.08
C ILE A 60 -14.81 -2.11 -1.99
N ASP A 61 -15.98 -1.56 -2.22
CA ASP A 61 -17.14 -1.68 -1.34
C ASP A 61 -18.14 -2.72 -1.88
N ALA A 62 -19.25 -2.90 -1.16
CA ALA A 62 -20.27 -3.87 -1.50
C ALA A 62 -20.82 -3.68 -2.94
N GLU A 63 -20.99 -2.43 -3.39
CA GLU A 63 -21.50 -2.13 -4.75
C GLU A 63 -20.53 -2.61 -5.83
N VAL A 64 -19.21 -2.44 -5.63
CA VAL A 64 -18.19 -2.97 -6.55
C VAL A 64 -18.21 -4.49 -6.56
N LEU A 65 -18.33 -5.13 -5.40
CA LEU A 65 -18.40 -6.58 -5.26
C LEU A 65 -19.69 -7.14 -5.89
N ASP A 66 -20.80 -6.44 -5.73
CA ASP A 66 -22.08 -6.79 -6.37
C ASP A 66 -22.00 -6.75 -7.90
N ALA A 67 -21.23 -5.81 -8.47
CA ALA A 67 -21.02 -5.69 -9.90
C ALA A 67 -20.07 -6.78 -10.44
N ALA A 68 -19.12 -7.23 -9.64
CA ALA A 68 -18.03 -8.13 -10.02
C ALA A 68 -18.43 -9.62 -9.93
N LYS A 69 -19.32 -10.08 -10.80
CA LYS A 69 -19.97 -11.41 -10.72
C LYS A 69 -19.01 -12.61 -10.74
N ASN A 70 -17.86 -12.48 -11.39
CA ASN A 70 -16.88 -13.56 -11.56
C ASN A 70 -15.67 -13.41 -10.63
N LEU A 71 -15.60 -12.33 -9.84
CA LEU A 71 -14.44 -11.98 -9.03
C LEU A 71 -14.17 -13.04 -7.96
N LYS A 72 -12.93 -13.51 -7.89
CA LYS A 72 -12.45 -14.49 -6.92
C LYS A 72 -11.46 -13.90 -5.93
N ILE A 73 -10.73 -12.87 -6.35
CA ILE A 73 -9.65 -12.30 -5.54
C ILE A 73 -9.47 -10.80 -5.80
N VAL A 74 -9.28 -10.06 -4.71
CA VAL A 74 -8.80 -8.68 -4.69
C VAL A 74 -7.38 -8.67 -4.15
N VAL A 75 -6.42 -8.13 -4.89
CA VAL A 75 -5.04 -7.93 -4.44
C VAL A 75 -4.79 -6.45 -4.23
N ARG A 76 -4.63 -6.04 -2.97
CA ARG A 76 -4.22 -4.68 -2.64
C ARG A 76 -2.70 -4.57 -2.70
N ALA A 77 -2.17 -3.84 -3.66
CA ALA A 77 -0.73 -3.57 -3.79
C ALA A 77 -0.26 -2.55 -2.73
N GLY A 78 -0.17 -3.02 -1.50
CA GLY A 78 0.25 -2.24 -0.34
C GLY A 78 -0.10 -2.93 0.98
N ALA A 79 0.29 -2.33 2.11
CA ALA A 79 0.17 -2.97 3.42
C ALA A 79 -1.23 -2.77 4.06
N GLY A 80 -1.78 -1.55 4.07
CA GLY A 80 -3.12 -1.29 4.56
C GLY A 80 -4.20 -1.89 3.63
N TYR A 81 -5.37 -2.22 4.15
CA TYR A 81 -6.49 -2.77 3.37
C TYR A 81 -7.85 -2.21 3.83
N ASP A 82 -7.84 -1.09 4.49
CA ASP A 82 -9.00 -0.34 4.96
C ASP A 82 -9.88 0.20 3.82
N ASN A 83 -9.37 0.20 2.60
CA ASN A 83 -10.09 0.53 1.37
C ASN A 83 -10.89 -0.65 0.78
N VAL A 84 -10.85 -1.84 1.38
CA VAL A 84 -11.62 -3.01 0.96
C VAL A 84 -12.62 -3.42 2.04
N ASP A 85 -13.88 -3.55 1.69
CA ASP A 85 -14.93 -4.07 2.57
C ASP A 85 -14.78 -5.59 2.73
N LEU A 86 -14.16 -6.01 3.84
CA LEU A 86 -13.88 -7.42 4.10
C LEU A 86 -15.13 -8.24 4.40
N GLU A 87 -16.15 -7.62 4.99
CA GLU A 87 -17.41 -8.31 5.30
C GLU A 87 -18.15 -8.61 3.99
N ALA A 88 -18.28 -7.61 3.12
CA ALA A 88 -18.85 -7.79 1.81
C ALA A 88 -18.04 -8.78 0.96
N ALA A 89 -16.69 -8.68 0.95
CA ALA A 89 -15.85 -9.63 0.23
C ALA A 89 -16.07 -11.08 0.71
N THR A 90 -16.19 -11.29 2.02
CA THR A 90 -16.46 -12.61 2.60
C THR A 90 -17.84 -13.13 2.17
N ALA A 91 -18.88 -12.27 2.18
CA ALA A 91 -20.22 -12.62 1.74
C ALA A 91 -20.24 -13.06 0.26
N HIS A 92 -19.42 -12.40 -0.58
CA HIS A 92 -19.24 -12.74 -1.99
C HIS A 92 -18.24 -13.87 -2.26
N LYS A 93 -17.63 -14.46 -1.19
CA LYS A 93 -16.60 -15.50 -1.28
C LYS A 93 -15.36 -15.03 -2.07
N VAL A 94 -15.04 -13.74 -2.00
CA VAL A 94 -13.87 -13.13 -2.63
C VAL A 94 -12.72 -13.09 -1.64
N VAL A 95 -11.57 -13.62 -2.02
CA VAL A 95 -10.34 -13.56 -1.21
C VAL A 95 -9.75 -12.17 -1.31
N VAL A 96 -9.28 -11.61 -0.18
CA VAL A 96 -8.57 -10.33 -0.17
C VAL A 96 -7.13 -10.55 0.27
N MET A 97 -6.18 -10.09 -0.51
CA MET A 97 -4.75 -10.16 -0.23
C MET A 97 -4.12 -8.77 -0.24
N ASN A 98 -3.05 -8.61 0.54
CA ASN A 98 -2.24 -7.40 0.60
C ASN A 98 -0.75 -7.73 0.56
N THR A 99 0.14 -6.71 0.59
CA THR A 99 1.60 -6.87 0.57
C THR A 99 2.23 -6.30 1.84
N PRO A 100 2.09 -6.99 3.00
CA PRO A 100 2.54 -6.47 4.28
C PRO A 100 4.07 -6.31 4.31
N GLY A 101 4.54 -5.19 4.86
CA GLY A 101 5.96 -4.91 5.08
C GLY A 101 6.75 -4.41 3.86
N GLN A 102 6.21 -4.49 2.64
CA GLN A 102 6.97 -4.14 1.42
C GLN A 102 7.38 -2.66 1.36
N ASN A 103 6.60 -1.76 1.93
CA ASN A 103 6.90 -0.33 2.00
C ASN A 103 7.48 0.11 3.37
N ALA A 104 7.69 -0.82 4.31
CA ALA A 104 7.99 -0.48 5.70
C ALA A 104 9.32 0.28 5.86
N ASN A 105 10.35 -0.07 5.07
CA ASN A 105 11.61 0.64 5.10
C ASN A 105 11.48 2.08 4.57
N ALA A 106 10.78 2.27 3.45
CA ALA A 106 10.55 3.61 2.87
C ALA A 106 9.79 4.53 3.85
N VAL A 107 8.78 3.99 4.54
CA VAL A 107 8.06 4.73 5.58
C VAL A 107 8.98 5.09 6.74
N ALA A 108 9.83 4.18 7.18
CA ALA A 108 10.78 4.42 8.26
C ALA A 108 11.84 5.49 7.89
N GLU A 109 12.33 5.47 6.64
CA GLU A 109 13.22 6.51 6.12
C GLU A 109 12.55 7.88 6.14
N LEU A 110 11.27 7.96 5.71
CA LEU A 110 10.51 9.20 5.77
C LEU A 110 10.35 9.71 7.21
N VAL A 111 10.10 8.83 8.18
CA VAL A 111 10.02 9.19 9.61
C VAL A 111 11.33 9.85 10.06
N LEU A 112 12.48 9.24 9.77
CA LEU A 112 13.77 9.81 10.16
C LEU A 112 14.10 11.09 9.40
N GLY A 113 13.74 11.18 8.11
CA GLY A 113 13.86 12.41 7.32
C GLY A 113 13.06 13.57 7.95
N LEU A 114 11.81 13.31 8.36
CA LEU A 114 10.98 14.30 9.04
C LEU A 114 11.51 14.67 10.43
N LEU A 115 12.06 13.71 11.20
CA LEU A 115 12.70 13.99 12.48
C LEU A 115 13.91 14.90 12.30
N VAL A 116 14.80 14.62 11.35
CA VAL A 116 15.93 15.49 11.01
C VAL A 116 15.43 16.88 10.64
N PHE A 117 14.45 16.97 9.79
CA PHE A 117 13.88 18.24 9.34
C PHE A 117 13.29 19.04 10.51
N ALA A 118 12.56 18.37 11.43
CA ALA A 118 11.95 18.99 12.60
C ALA A 118 12.99 19.53 13.58
N VAL A 119 14.02 18.73 13.97
CA VAL A 119 15.06 19.19 14.92
C VAL A 119 15.96 20.27 14.34
N ARG A 120 15.97 20.43 13.02
CA ARG A 120 16.66 21.51 12.30
C ARG A 120 15.76 22.73 12.06
N ASN A 121 14.64 22.87 12.80
CA ASN A 121 13.68 23.97 12.66
C ASN A 121 13.16 24.14 11.21
N PHE A 122 12.82 23.00 10.57
CA PHE A 122 12.36 22.96 9.18
C PHE A 122 13.34 23.61 8.19
N TYR A 123 14.62 23.61 8.55
CA TYR A 123 15.72 24.15 7.75
C TYR A 123 15.53 25.62 7.35
N ASN A 124 15.15 26.45 8.30
CA ASN A 124 14.81 27.87 8.09
C ASN A 124 16.03 28.84 8.18
N GLY A 125 17.26 28.32 8.10
CA GLY A 125 18.49 29.10 8.22
C GLY A 125 18.95 29.37 9.66
N LYS A 126 18.19 28.94 10.68
CA LYS A 126 18.57 29.06 12.10
C LYS A 126 19.22 27.80 12.61
N ALA A 127 19.97 27.93 13.68
CA ALA A 127 20.54 26.78 14.37
C ALA A 127 19.42 25.86 14.89
N GLY A 128 19.62 24.55 14.74
CA GLY A 128 18.78 23.51 15.29
C GLY A 128 19.58 22.56 16.19
N SER A 129 19.04 21.40 16.50
CA SER A 129 19.72 20.34 17.24
C SER A 129 19.96 19.12 16.33
N GLU A 130 20.63 18.13 16.87
CA GLU A 130 20.89 16.83 16.22
C GLU A 130 20.05 15.71 16.87
N LEU A 131 19.97 14.56 16.22
CA LEU A 131 19.28 13.38 16.75
C LEU A 131 20.15 12.54 17.69
N MET A 132 21.48 12.62 17.54
CA MET A 132 22.43 11.86 18.36
C MET A 132 22.15 12.09 19.86
N GLY A 133 22.13 11.00 20.62
CA GLY A 133 21.87 11.01 22.06
C GLY A 133 20.42 11.30 22.48
N LYS A 134 19.51 11.57 21.54
CA LYS A 134 18.10 11.75 21.86
C LYS A 134 17.39 10.42 22.05
N LYS A 135 16.32 10.45 22.86
CA LYS A 135 15.46 9.29 23.13
C LYS A 135 14.29 9.25 22.13
N LEU A 136 14.05 8.09 21.56
CA LEU A 136 12.92 7.82 20.69
C LEU A 136 12.05 6.72 21.30
N GLY A 137 10.79 7.05 21.62
CA GLY A 137 9.75 6.08 21.96
C GLY A 137 8.99 5.66 20.70
N ILE A 138 8.82 4.35 20.51
CA ILE A 138 8.06 3.78 19.41
C ILE A 138 6.85 3.06 20.00
N LEU A 139 5.66 3.49 19.59
CA LEU A 139 4.40 2.82 19.92
C LEU A 139 4.01 1.94 18.71
N ALA A 140 3.90 0.64 18.92
CA ALA A 140 3.79 -0.43 17.93
C ALA A 140 5.14 -0.81 17.26
N PHE A 141 5.55 -2.07 17.46
CA PHE A 141 6.86 -2.57 17.00
C PHE A 141 6.75 -3.60 15.87
N GLY A 142 5.79 -3.36 14.96
CA GLY A 142 5.61 -4.12 13.72
C GLY A 142 6.66 -3.79 12.65
N ASN A 143 6.34 -4.05 11.38
CA ASN A 143 7.27 -3.87 10.26
C ASN A 143 7.87 -2.47 10.16
N VAL A 144 7.06 -1.42 10.31
CA VAL A 144 7.54 -0.03 10.26
C VAL A 144 8.35 0.31 11.52
N GLY A 145 7.82 0.03 12.71
CA GLY A 145 8.48 0.36 13.98
C GLY A 145 9.87 -0.26 14.11
N ARG A 146 10.05 -1.50 13.68
CA ARG A 146 11.35 -2.19 13.66
C ARG A 146 12.35 -1.52 12.71
N ASN A 147 11.90 -1.09 11.53
CA ASN A 147 12.76 -0.35 10.59
C ASN A 147 13.12 1.04 11.13
N VAL A 148 12.16 1.76 11.75
CA VAL A 148 12.42 3.04 12.41
C VAL A 148 13.49 2.87 13.50
N ALA A 149 13.34 1.85 14.37
CA ALA A 149 14.31 1.56 15.43
C ALA A 149 15.72 1.29 14.87
N ARG A 150 15.79 0.47 13.81
CA ARG A 150 17.07 0.15 13.15
C ARG A 150 17.77 1.39 12.63
N ILE A 151 17.04 2.26 11.92
CA ILE A 151 17.61 3.49 11.35
C ILE A 151 17.94 4.50 12.43
N ALA A 152 17.07 4.69 13.45
CA ALA A 152 17.29 5.62 14.55
C ALA A 152 18.54 5.27 15.39
N LYS A 153 18.82 3.97 15.60
CA LYS A 153 20.07 3.52 16.22
C LYS A 153 21.30 3.94 15.39
N GLY A 154 21.22 3.94 14.06
CA GLY A 154 22.27 4.43 13.18
C GLY A 154 22.54 5.94 13.34
N PHE A 155 21.54 6.72 13.78
CA PHE A 155 21.69 8.13 14.16
C PHE A 155 22.21 8.33 15.60
N GLY A 156 22.56 7.26 16.32
CA GLY A 156 23.03 7.33 17.71
C GLY A 156 21.93 7.66 18.70
N MET A 157 20.66 7.38 18.38
CA MET A 157 19.52 7.57 19.29
C MET A 157 19.38 6.42 20.27
N GLU A 158 18.88 6.71 21.48
CA GLU A 158 18.38 5.71 22.43
C GLU A 158 16.93 5.34 22.05
N VAL A 159 16.68 4.08 21.75
CA VAL A 159 15.36 3.64 21.27
C VAL A 159 14.70 2.73 22.29
N SER A 160 13.46 3.07 22.67
CA SER A 160 12.54 2.22 23.41
C SER A 160 11.28 1.96 22.60
N ALA A 161 10.66 0.80 22.76
CA ALA A 161 9.45 0.45 22.04
C ALA A 161 8.45 -0.24 22.98
N TYR A 162 7.17 -0.05 22.65
CA TYR A 162 6.05 -0.79 23.25
C TYR A 162 5.21 -1.40 22.12
N ASP A 163 4.82 -2.63 22.28
CA ASP A 163 3.88 -3.36 21.41
C ASP A 163 2.92 -4.17 22.31
N ALA A 164 1.69 -4.30 21.87
CA ALA A 164 0.66 -5.02 22.65
C ALA A 164 0.72 -6.54 22.39
#